data_4cb7b1e5403fe92e03d2799614da1c16
#
_entry.id   4cb7b1e5403fe92e03d2799614da1c16
#
_cell.length_a   1.000
_cell.length_b   1.000
_cell.length_c   1.000
_cell.angle_alpha   90.00
_cell.angle_beta   90.00
_cell.angle_gamma   90.00
#
_symmetry.space_group_name_H-M   'P 1'
#
loop_
_entity.id
_entity.type
_entity.pdbx_description
1 polymer ?
#
loop_
_entity_poly.entity_id
_entity_poly.type
_entity_poly.pdbx_seq_one_letter_code
_entity_poly.pdbx_strand_id
1 'polypeptide(L)'
;MATRSRAEQLAEQAFGDFTPPSAEKLHRMMAPMRAWFSPQFYGLERLDLSRPALFVGNHALFSIDAGLILDHLYTQYGVLPRSLGDHLHFQIPGWGQAVTDYGGVEGTPENCSELMRRGESILVFPGGAREVNRRKSD
;
A
#
# COMPACT_ATOMS: atom_id res chain seq x y z
N MET A 1 15.71 -16.48 -25.12
CA MET A 1 14.88 -16.36 -23.90
C MET A 1 14.62 -14.88 -23.64
N ALA A 2 13.39 -14.45 -23.65
CA ALA A 2 13.06 -13.04 -23.36
C ALA A 2 13.32 -12.79 -21.87
N THR A 3 14.08 -11.75 -21.56
CA THR A 3 14.31 -11.33 -20.19
C THR A 3 13.01 -10.70 -19.67
N ARG A 4 12.45 -11.23 -18.60
CA ARG A 4 11.24 -10.64 -17.96
C ARG A 4 11.53 -9.21 -17.54
N SER A 5 10.58 -8.34 -17.74
CA SER A 5 10.67 -6.97 -17.26
C SER A 5 10.71 -6.94 -15.73
N ARG A 6 11.28 -5.88 -15.15
CA ARG A 6 11.30 -5.71 -13.70
C ARG A 6 9.89 -5.70 -13.11
N ALA A 7 8.94 -5.07 -13.82
CA ALA A 7 7.54 -5.02 -13.38
C ALA A 7 6.91 -6.42 -13.32
N GLU A 8 7.20 -7.29 -14.29
CA GLU A 8 6.74 -8.69 -14.27
C GLU A 8 7.33 -9.48 -13.11
N GLN A 9 8.62 -9.27 -12.81
CA GLN A 9 9.27 -9.91 -11.66
C GLN A 9 8.66 -9.47 -10.33
N LEU A 10 8.37 -8.18 -10.17
CA LEU A 10 7.73 -7.65 -8.97
C LEU A 10 6.28 -8.14 -8.83
N ALA A 11 5.54 -8.24 -9.94
CA ALA A 11 4.19 -8.81 -9.92
C ALA A 11 4.21 -10.29 -9.52
N GLU A 12 5.15 -11.06 -10.03
CA GLU A 12 5.32 -12.46 -9.65
C GLU A 12 5.65 -12.61 -8.17
N GLN A 13 6.54 -11.76 -7.64
CA GLN A 13 6.84 -11.72 -6.20
C GLN A 13 5.61 -11.36 -5.37
N ALA A 14 4.84 -10.37 -5.81
CA ALA A 14 3.67 -9.88 -5.08
C ALA A 14 2.55 -10.92 -4.97
N PHE A 15 2.38 -11.76 -6.00
CA PHE A 15 1.32 -12.77 -6.04
C PHE A 15 1.82 -14.20 -5.80
N GLY A 16 3.12 -14.41 -5.71
CA GLY A 16 3.73 -15.68 -5.39
C GLY A 16 3.84 -15.92 -3.88
N ASP A 17 5.02 -16.26 -3.43
CA ASP A 17 5.31 -16.51 -2.01
C ASP A 17 5.54 -15.19 -1.26
N PHE A 18 4.51 -14.33 -1.23
CA PHE A 18 4.58 -13.07 -0.52
C PHE A 18 4.67 -13.30 0.99
N THR A 19 5.78 -12.88 1.59
CA THR A 19 5.98 -12.88 3.04
C THR A 19 6.26 -11.45 3.48
N PRO A 20 5.33 -10.84 4.25
CA PRO A 20 5.52 -9.46 4.69
C PRO A 20 6.69 -9.36 5.68
N PRO A 21 7.43 -8.23 5.69
CA PRO A 21 8.36 -7.92 6.76
C PRO A 21 7.64 -7.84 8.11
N SER A 22 8.39 -7.89 9.20
CA SER A 22 7.80 -7.76 10.53
C SER A 22 7.18 -6.38 10.75
N ALA A 23 6.12 -6.33 11.56
CA ALA A 23 5.49 -5.06 11.94
C ALA A 23 6.50 -4.12 12.61
N GLU A 24 7.39 -4.66 13.43
CA GLU A 24 8.46 -3.89 14.09
C GLU A 24 9.39 -3.21 13.08
N LYS A 25 9.76 -3.90 12.01
CA LYS A 25 10.61 -3.33 10.96
C LYS A 25 9.95 -2.14 10.27
N LEU A 26 8.68 -2.28 9.90
CA LEU A 26 7.90 -1.20 9.30
C LEU A 26 7.75 -0.04 10.28
N HIS A 27 7.43 -0.32 11.53
CA HIS A 27 7.25 0.69 12.57
C HIS A 27 8.51 1.52 12.81
N ARG A 28 9.66 0.85 12.84
CA ARG A 28 10.97 1.51 12.98
C ARG A 28 11.30 2.35 11.75
N MET A 29 11.03 1.85 10.56
CA MET A 29 11.26 2.58 9.31
C MET A 29 10.39 3.84 9.20
N MET A 30 9.16 3.78 9.68
CA MET A 30 8.22 4.90 9.65
C MET A 30 8.37 5.88 10.83
N ALA A 31 9.26 5.63 11.76
CA ALA A 31 9.45 6.48 12.95
C ALA A 31 9.73 7.95 12.61
N PRO A 32 10.61 8.32 11.67
CA PRO A 32 10.81 9.73 11.31
C PRO A 32 9.54 10.40 10.77
N MET A 33 8.76 9.67 9.98
CA MET A 33 7.52 10.19 9.40
C MET A 33 6.45 10.38 10.48
N ARG A 34 6.33 9.44 11.42
CA ARG A 34 5.43 9.61 12.57
C ARG A 34 5.81 10.83 13.42
N ALA A 35 7.09 11.01 13.68
CA ALA A 35 7.57 12.16 14.46
C ALA A 35 7.28 13.49 13.75
N TRP A 36 7.43 13.53 12.43
CA TRP A 36 7.20 14.75 11.64
C TRP A 36 5.72 15.09 11.47
N PHE A 37 4.90 14.10 11.09
CA PHE A 37 3.49 14.33 10.75
C PHE A 37 2.55 14.17 11.95
N SER A 38 2.97 13.51 13.02
CA SER A 38 2.15 13.22 14.20
C SER A 38 0.75 12.72 13.84
N PRO A 39 0.62 11.65 13.06
CA PRO A 39 -0.68 11.22 12.55
C PRO A 39 -1.61 10.79 13.68
N GLN A 40 -2.88 11.13 13.56
CA GLN A 40 -3.92 10.72 14.48
C GLN A 40 -4.98 9.89 13.73
N PHE A 41 -5.41 8.81 14.35
CA PHE A 41 -6.36 7.86 13.76
C PHE A 41 -7.62 7.82 14.63
N TYR A 42 -8.77 7.98 14.00
CA TYR A 42 -10.07 8.00 14.67
C TYR A 42 -11.00 6.98 14.06
N GLY A 43 -11.88 6.39 14.87
CA GLY A 43 -12.95 5.51 14.41
C GLY A 43 -12.52 4.07 14.11
N LEU A 44 -11.27 3.71 14.32
CA LEU A 44 -10.78 2.34 14.07
C LEU A 44 -11.45 1.31 14.99
N GLU A 45 -11.91 1.73 16.16
CA GLU A 45 -12.67 0.89 17.09
C GLU A 45 -14.00 0.38 16.52
N ARG A 46 -14.48 1.00 15.43
CA ARG A 46 -15.73 0.62 14.75
C ARG A 46 -15.51 -0.39 13.63
N LEU A 47 -14.24 -0.70 13.31
CA LEU A 47 -13.93 -1.61 12.22
C LEU A 47 -13.88 -3.06 12.70
N ASP A 48 -14.49 -3.94 11.92
CA ASP A 48 -14.33 -5.38 12.08
C ASP A 48 -13.10 -5.83 11.25
N LEU A 49 -11.92 -5.79 11.88
CA LEU A 49 -10.67 -6.18 11.23
C LEU A 49 -10.43 -7.70 11.22
N SER A 50 -11.38 -8.49 11.72
CA SER A 50 -11.34 -9.96 11.60
C SER A 50 -11.68 -10.44 10.18
N ARG A 51 -12.24 -9.57 9.35
CA ARG A 51 -12.60 -9.84 7.96
C ARG A 51 -11.79 -8.96 7.00
N PRO A 52 -11.58 -9.41 5.75
CA PRO A 52 -10.97 -8.58 4.73
C PRO A 52 -11.75 -7.28 4.54
N ALA A 53 -11.03 -6.17 4.43
CA ALA A 53 -11.60 -4.85 4.27
C ALA A 53 -11.00 -4.12 3.08
N LEU A 54 -11.80 -3.29 2.43
CA LEU A 54 -11.35 -2.36 1.41
C LEU A 54 -11.23 -0.97 2.05
N PHE A 55 -10.00 -0.52 2.24
CA PHE A 55 -9.72 0.82 2.74
C PHE A 55 -9.59 1.78 1.56
N VAL A 56 -10.43 2.78 1.54
CA VAL A 56 -10.48 3.78 0.45
C VAL A 56 -10.24 5.16 1.04
N GLY A 57 -9.31 5.90 0.47
CA GLY A 57 -8.96 7.22 0.95
C GLY A 57 -8.55 8.18 -0.15
N ASN A 58 -8.40 9.45 0.21
CA ASN A 58 -7.85 10.47 -0.66
C ASN A 58 -6.35 10.61 -0.40
N HIS A 59 -5.56 10.68 -1.46
CA HIS A 59 -4.12 10.88 -1.36
C HIS A 59 -3.80 12.33 -1.01
N ALA A 60 -2.95 12.51 0.02
CA ALA A 60 -2.48 13.82 0.42
C ALA A 60 -1.03 14.09 0.03
N LEU A 61 -0.12 13.14 0.23
CA LEU A 61 1.32 13.35 0.07
C LEU A 61 2.03 12.06 -0.37
N PHE A 62 2.38 11.94 -1.64
CA PHE A 62 3.37 11.00 -2.21
C PHE A 62 3.55 9.64 -1.48
N SER A 63 2.47 8.94 -1.19
CA SER A 63 2.50 7.62 -0.54
C SER A 63 3.00 7.59 0.93
N ILE A 64 3.37 8.71 1.52
CA ILE A 64 3.74 8.78 2.95
C ILE A 64 2.53 8.48 3.81
N ASP A 65 1.39 9.01 3.45
CA ASP A 65 0.10 8.73 4.11
C ASP A 65 -0.24 7.25 4.07
N ALA A 66 -0.02 6.58 2.94
CA ALA A 66 -0.19 5.14 2.82
C ALA A 66 0.74 4.38 3.78
N GLY A 67 2.01 4.75 3.83
CA GLY A 67 2.98 4.16 4.73
C GLY A 67 2.59 4.30 6.21
N LEU A 68 2.10 5.46 6.60
CA LEU A 68 1.64 5.72 7.98
C LEU A 68 0.38 4.92 8.33
N ILE A 69 -0.56 4.78 7.40
CA ILE A 69 -1.75 3.95 7.58
C ILE A 69 -1.38 2.48 7.72
N LEU A 70 -0.51 1.97 6.84
CA LEU A 70 -0.04 0.59 6.89
C LEU A 70 0.70 0.29 8.19
N ASP A 71 1.58 1.18 8.62
CA ASP A 71 2.30 1.06 9.88
C ASP A 71 1.34 0.96 11.07
N HIS A 72 0.36 1.84 11.14
CA HIS A 72 -0.61 1.86 12.24
C HIS A 72 -1.46 0.58 12.27
N LEU A 73 -2.04 0.20 11.14
CA LEU A 73 -2.87 -1.00 11.06
C LEU A 73 -2.07 -2.27 11.36
N TYR A 74 -0.87 -2.36 10.84
CA TYR A 74 -0.03 -3.53 11.05
C TYR A 74 0.46 -3.65 12.50
N THR A 75 0.94 -2.55 13.07
CA THR A 75 1.50 -2.54 14.42
C THR A 75 0.42 -2.70 15.49
N GLN A 76 -0.71 -2.03 15.35
CA GLN A 76 -1.76 -2.02 16.38
C GLN A 76 -2.76 -3.16 16.23
N TYR A 77 -3.03 -3.61 15.01
CA TYR A 77 -4.11 -4.59 14.74
C TYR A 77 -3.63 -5.85 14.04
N GLY A 78 -2.36 -5.93 13.67
CA GLY A 78 -1.81 -7.10 12.97
C GLY A 78 -2.29 -7.25 11.53
N VAL A 79 -2.89 -6.21 10.96
CA VAL A 79 -3.43 -6.21 9.60
C VAL A 79 -2.54 -5.37 8.68
N LEU A 80 -1.99 -5.99 7.64
CA LEU A 80 -1.23 -5.31 6.59
C LEU A 80 -2.02 -5.34 5.28
N PRO A 81 -2.83 -4.31 4.99
CA PRO A 81 -3.53 -4.24 3.72
C PRO A 81 -2.55 -4.21 2.53
N ARG A 82 -2.95 -4.82 1.43
CA ARG A 82 -2.20 -4.74 0.17
C ARG A 82 -2.54 -3.41 -0.49
N SER A 83 -1.53 -2.56 -0.68
CA SER A 83 -1.74 -1.25 -1.30
C SER A 83 -1.73 -1.35 -2.83
N LEU A 84 -2.68 -0.67 -3.47
CA LEU A 84 -2.69 -0.51 -4.92
C LEU A 84 -1.96 0.78 -5.28
N GLY A 85 -0.88 0.65 -6.02
CA GLY A 85 -0.01 1.76 -6.41
C GLY A 85 -0.05 2.05 -7.90
N ASP A 86 0.27 3.31 -8.25
CA ASP A 86 0.43 3.71 -9.64
C ASP A 86 1.60 2.93 -10.28
N HIS A 87 1.46 2.65 -11.57
CA HIS A 87 2.49 1.98 -12.36
C HIS A 87 3.90 2.58 -12.22
N LEU A 88 3.99 3.90 -12.08
CA LEU A 88 5.26 4.61 -11.95
C LEU A 88 6.05 4.20 -10.70
N HIS A 89 5.41 3.83 -9.61
CA HIS A 89 6.10 3.38 -8.39
C HIS A 89 6.96 2.16 -8.66
N PHE A 90 6.49 1.25 -9.51
CA PHE A 90 7.18 -0.01 -9.79
C PHE A 90 8.31 0.13 -10.82
N GLN A 91 8.42 1.28 -11.47
CA GLN A 91 9.49 1.59 -12.42
C GLN A 91 10.70 2.25 -11.75
N ILE A 92 10.54 2.81 -10.56
CA ILE A 92 11.63 3.48 -9.85
C ILE A 92 12.53 2.43 -9.19
N PRO A 93 13.83 2.35 -9.55
CA PRO A 93 14.75 1.39 -8.95
C PRO A 93 14.82 1.51 -7.42
N GLY A 94 14.74 0.39 -6.73
CA GLY A 94 14.75 0.33 -5.27
C GLY A 94 13.39 0.66 -4.64
N TRP A 95 12.68 1.67 -5.12
CA TRP A 95 11.37 2.06 -4.60
C TRP A 95 10.29 1.03 -4.91
N GLY A 96 10.22 0.57 -6.16
CA GLY A 96 9.30 -0.50 -6.56
C GLY A 96 9.49 -1.77 -5.76
N GLN A 97 10.74 -2.13 -5.48
CA GLN A 97 11.05 -3.28 -4.63
C GLN A 97 10.56 -3.07 -3.20
N ALA A 98 10.80 -1.90 -2.61
CA ALA A 98 10.33 -1.57 -1.25
C ALA A 98 8.81 -1.62 -1.16
N VAL A 99 8.09 -1.04 -2.12
CA VAL A 99 6.62 -1.08 -2.18
C VAL A 99 6.12 -2.52 -2.27
N THR A 100 6.74 -3.34 -3.12
CA THR A 100 6.38 -4.75 -3.28
C THR A 100 6.66 -5.57 -2.03
N ASP A 101 7.78 -5.32 -1.36
CA ASP A 101 8.15 -6.02 -0.12
C ASP A 101 7.11 -5.80 0.99
N TYR A 102 6.47 -4.64 1.02
CA TYR A 102 5.39 -4.32 1.95
C TYR A 102 3.98 -4.58 1.40
N GLY A 103 3.89 -5.37 0.34
CA GLY A 103 2.63 -5.88 -0.18
C GLY A 103 1.96 -5.03 -1.25
N GLY A 104 2.61 -3.95 -1.71
CA GLY A 104 2.08 -3.13 -2.78
C GLY A 104 2.04 -3.87 -4.11
N VAL A 105 0.98 -3.65 -4.87
CA VAL A 105 0.80 -4.16 -6.22
C VAL A 105 0.36 -3.03 -7.14
N GLU A 106 0.59 -3.19 -8.43
CA GLU A 106 0.09 -2.24 -9.41
C GLU A 106 -1.44 -2.19 -9.40
N GLY A 107 -2.00 -0.98 -9.37
CA GLY A 107 -3.44 -0.73 -9.26
C GLY A 107 -4.20 -0.98 -10.55
N THR A 108 -4.25 -2.22 -11.00
CA THR A 108 -5.08 -2.65 -12.12
C THR A 108 -6.34 -3.34 -11.63
N PRO A 109 -7.45 -3.33 -12.41
CA PRO A 109 -8.65 -4.07 -12.06
C PRO A 109 -8.39 -5.56 -11.84
N GLU A 110 -7.50 -6.16 -12.63
CA GLU A 110 -7.11 -7.55 -12.55
C GLU A 110 -6.42 -7.85 -11.22
N ASN A 111 -5.45 -7.03 -10.81
CA ASN A 111 -4.74 -7.19 -9.55
C ASN A 111 -5.67 -6.99 -8.35
N CYS A 112 -6.55 -6.01 -8.40
CA CYS A 112 -7.54 -5.76 -7.36
C CYS A 112 -8.48 -6.97 -7.20
N SER A 113 -8.99 -7.51 -8.31
CA SER A 113 -9.86 -8.69 -8.32
C SER A 113 -9.16 -9.91 -7.75
N GLU A 114 -7.88 -10.12 -8.09
CA GLU A 114 -7.10 -11.24 -7.57
C GLU A 114 -6.90 -11.15 -6.06
N LEU A 115 -6.60 -9.96 -5.54
CA LEU A 115 -6.47 -9.74 -4.09
C LEU A 115 -7.79 -10.00 -3.37
N MET A 116 -8.91 -9.52 -3.92
CA MET A 116 -10.24 -9.79 -3.37
C MET A 116 -10.56 -11.28 -3.36
N ARG A 117 -10.25 -11.98 -4.45
CA ARG A 117 -10.45 -13.42 -4.56
C ARG A 117 -9.65 -14.20 -3.51
N ARG A 118 -8.46 -13.72 -3.14
CA ARG A 118 -7.63 -14.30 -2.09
C ARG A 118 -8.07 -13.94 -0.68
N GLY A 119 -9.06 -13.07 -0.53
CA GLY A 119 -9.56 -12.62 0.77
C GLY A 119 -8.60 -11.67 1.49
N GLU A 120 -7.79 -10.92 0.76
CA GLU A 120 -6.86 -9.96 1.35
C GLU A 120 -7.49 -8.59 1.54
N SER A 121 -7.10 -7.88 2.60
CA SER A 121 -7.47 -6.47 2.77
C SER A 121 -6.68 -5.62 1.79
N ILE A 122 -7.32 -4.55 1.30
CA ILE A 122 -6.78 -3.69 0.23
C ILE A 122 -6.83 -2.24 0.69
N LEU A 123 -5.77 -1.49 0.39
CA LEU A 123 -5.72 -0.04 0.54
C LEU A 123 -5.62 0.60 -0.84
N VAL A 124 -6.56 1.46 -1.18
CA VAL A 124 -6.61 2.14 -2.48
C VAL A 124 -6.92 3.62 -2.36
N PHE A 125 -6.26 4.41 -3.19
CA PHE A 125 -6.51 5.84 -3.39
C PHE A 125 -6.97 6.04 -4.83
N PRO A 126 -8.28 6.05 -5.09
CA PRO A 126 -8.83 5.97 -6.45
C PRO A 126 -8.40 7.11 -7.39
N GLY A 127 -8.15 8.30 -6.86
CA GLY A 127 -7.69 9.45 -7.63
C GLY A 127 -6.23 9.36 -8.07
N GLY A 128 -5.41 8.59 -7.34
CA GLY A 128 -3.99 8.41 -7.61
C GLY A 128 -3.23 9.73 -7.74
N ALA A 129 -2.19 9.74 -8.57
CA ALA A 129 -1.36 10.91 -8.80
C ALA A 129 -2.12 12.09 -9.45
N ARG A 130 -3.19 11.82 -10.17
CA ARG A 130 -4.02 12.87 -10.79
C ARG A 130 -4.78 13.68 -9.76
N GLU A 131 -5.24 13.06 -8.69
CA GLU A 131 -5.95 13.75 -7.61
C GLU A 131 -5.06 14.75 -6.88
N VAL A 132 -3.83 14.36 -6.59
CA VAL A 132 -2.85 15.22 -5.90
C VAL A 132 -2.51 16.47 -6.71
N ASN A 133 -2.50 16.36 -8.03
CA ASN A 133 -2.15 17.45 -8.95
C ASN A 133 -3.34 18.28 -9.41
N ARG A 134 -4.55 17.97 -8.95
CA ARG A 134 -5.75 18.70 -9.33
C ARG A 134 -5.78 20.09 -8.68
N ARG A 135 -5.99 21.12 -9.49
CA ARG A 135 -6.23 22.48 -8.98
C ARG A 135 -7.66 22.59 -8.47
N LYS A 136 -7.88 23.44 -7.48
CA LYS A 136 -9.22 23.68 -6.90
C LYS A 136 -10.25 24.24 -7.93
N SER A 137 -9.79 24.67 -9.09
CA SER A 137 -10.62 25.19 -10.18
C SER A 137 -11.04 24.14 -11.20
N ASP A 138 -10.57 22.91 -11.06
CA ASP A 138 -10.90 21.80 -11.94
C ASP A 138 -11.90 20.85 -11.24
#